data_44ddf588074e59182d3ef5e88c4e64f8
#
_entry.id   44ddf588074e59182d3ef5e88c4e64f8
#
_cell.length_a   1.000
_cell.length_b   1.000
_cell.length_c   1.000
_cell.angle_alpha   90.00
_cell.angle_beta   90.00
_cell.angle_gamma   90.00
#
_symmetry.space_group_name_H-M   'P 1'
#
loop_
_entity.id
_entity.type
_entity.pdbx_description
1 polymer ?
#
loop_
_entity_poly.entity_id
_entity_poly.type
_entity_poly.pdbx_seq_one_letter_code
_entity_poly.pdbx_strand_id
1 'polypeptide(L)'
;MLDGASLPRSAPGLRHEAICDRLHELMTASVANLAAIRLLGVRERVRITRTTTLCPDLALVMSATGKLWLAVEIVSTEDHRADTVIKKQIYEDIRVPRLWMVDPRYDNVEVYHSTEWGLALKGILAGSEVLAEALIPEFQIVVAELFAAVPRIH
;
A
#
# COMPACT_ATOMS: atom_id res chain seq x y z
N MET A 1 -2.01 -18.01 -5.79
CA MET A 1 -2.91 -16.90 -5.99
C MET A 1 -3.24 -16.24 -4.68
N LEU A 2 -2.90 -15.00 -4.57
CA LEU A 2 -3.25 -14.25 -3.39
C LEU A 2 -4.33 -13.23 -3.67
N ASP A 3 -5.15 -13.53 -4.62
CA ASP A 3 -6.43 -12.88 -4.62
C ASP A 3 -7.14 -13.42 -3.39
N GLY A 4 -7.87 -12.67 -2.72
CA GLY A 4 -8.50 -13.05 -1.46
C GLY A 4 -9.34 -14.31 -1.49
N ALA A 5 -9.51 -14.94 -2.64
CA ALA A 5 -10.40 -16.10 -2.75
C ALA A 5 -9.78 -17.39 -2.21
N SER A 6 -8.45 -17.49 -2.19
CA SER A 6 -7.79 -18.73 -1.81
C SER A 6 -7.29 -18.76 -0.37
N LEU A 7 -7.28 -17.64 0.32
CA LEU A 7 -6.81 -17.56 1.70
C LEU A 7 -7.90 -16.98 2.60
N PRO A 8 -8.41 -17.76 3.55
CA PRO A 8 -9.35 -17.24 4.54
C PRO A 8 -8.70 -16.08 5.31
N ARG A 9 -9.42 -15.00 5.45
CA ARG A 9 -8.95 -13.83 6.22
C ARG A 9 -10.05 -13.37 7.15
N SER A 10 -9.62 -12.92 8.32
CA SER A 10 -10.50 -12.17 9.20
C SER A 10 -10.79 -10.82 8.58
N ALA A 11 -11.93 -10.24 8.88
CA ALA A 11 -12.20 -8.87 8.49
C ALA A 11 -11.14 -7.94 9.10
N PRO A 12 -10.69 -6.89 8.37
CA PRO A 12 -9.74 -5.94 8.92
C PRO A 12 -10.27 -5.32 10.21
N GLY A 13 -9.37 -5.11 11.17
CA GLY A 13 -9.72 -4.45 12.42
C GLY A 13 -9.97 -2.96 12.24
N LEU A 14 -10.59 -2.34 13.23
CA LEU A 14 -10.92 -0.91 13.18
C LEU A 14 -9.68 -0.03 13.00
N ARG A 15 -8.59 -0.37 13.66
CA ARG A 15 -7.34 0.38 13.53
C ARG A 15 -6.76 0.27 12.12
N HIS A 16 -6.80 -0.93 11.54
CA HIS A 16 -6.37 -1.17 10.17
C HIS A 16 -7.18 -0.28 9.20
N GLU A 17 -8.48 -0.25 9.37
CA GLU A 17 -9.36 0.57 8.51
C GLU A 17 -9.11 2.07 8.71
N ALA A 18 -8.87 2.51 9.94
CA ALA A 18 -8.57 3.93 10.21
C ALA A 18 -7.29 4.37 9.50
N ILE A 19 -6.26 3.54 9.54
CA ILE A 19 -4.99 3.82 8.86
C ILE A 19 -5.20 3.86 7.35
N CYS A 20 -5.93 2.89 6.81
CA CYS A 20 -6.25 2.82 5.39
C CYS A 20 -7.01 4.06 4.93
N ASP A 21 -8.04 4.46 5.67
CA ASP A 21 -8.84 5.65 5.36
C ASP A 21 -7.99 6.92 5.40
N ARG A 22 -7.12 7.04 6.39
CA ARG A 22 -6.23 8.19 6.51
C ARG A 22 -5.30 8.31 5.31
N LEU A 23 -4.67 7.20 4.92
CA LEU A 23 -3.80 7.19 3.75
C LEU A 23 -4.59 7.51 2.48
N HIS A 24 -5.76 6.94 2.31
CA HIS A 24 -6.58 7.17 1.13
C HIS A 24 -6.99 8.64 1.01
N GLU A 25 -7.38 9.27 2.11
CA GLU A 25 -7.71 10.70 2.14
C GLU A 25 -6.53 11.56 1.71
N LEU A 26 -5.35 11.30 2.29
CA LEU A 26 -4.14 12.06 1.97
C LEU A 26 -3.72 11.87 0.51
N MET A 27 -3.81 10.64 0.01
CA MET A 27 -3.50 10.36 -1.38
C MET A 27 -4.50 11.01 -2.34
N THR A 28 -5.78 10.98 -1.99
CA THR A 28 -6.83 11.65 -2.80
C THR A 28 -6.49 13.13 -2.99
N ALA A 29 -6.15 13.81 -1.92
CA ALA A 29 -5.75 15.21 -1.99
C ALA A 29 -4.47 15.40 -2.80
N SER A 30 -3.51 14.49 -2.64
CA SER A 30 -2.19 14.60 -3.28
C SER A 30 -2.24 14.38 -4.79
N VAL A 31 -3.17 13.57 -5.29
CA VAL A 31 -3.26 13.28 -6.72
C VAL A 31 -4.29 14.14 -7.46
N ALA A 32 -5.02 14.98 -6.75
CA ALA A 32 -6.14 15.75 -7.32
C ALA A 32 -5.75 16.56 -8.55
N ASN A 33 -4.53 17.07 -8.59
CA ASN A 33 -4.02 17.90 -9.70
C ASN A 33 -2.99 17.16 -10.57
N LEU A 34 -2.88 15.84 -10.42
CA LEU A 34 -1.91 15.04 -11.18
C LEU A 34 -2.63 14.24 -12.26
N ALA A 35 -2.47 14.65 -13.52
CA ALA A 35 -3.13 13.96 -14.63
C ALA A 35 -2.53 12.58 -14.92
N ALA A 36 -1.24 12.39 -14.65
CA ALA A 36 -0.51 11.17 -15.00
C ALA A 36 -0.77 9.99 -14.06
N ILE A 37 -1.33 10.24 -12.89
CA ILE A 37 -1.52 9.24 -11.82
C ILE A 37 -2.99 9.18 -11.44
N ARG A 38 -3.49 7.97 -11.21
CA ARG A 38 -4.86 7.77 -10.73
C ARG A 38 -4.84 6.91 -9.47
N LEU A 39 -5.53 7.36 -8.44
CA LEU A 39 -5.75 6.60 -7.22
C LEU A 39 -6.98 5.71 -7.39
N LEU A 40 -6.84 4.43 -7.12
CA LEU A 40 -7.96 3.50 -7.14
C LEU A 40 -8.74 3.56 -5.82
N GLY A 41 -9.95 3.04 -5.82
CA GLY A 41 -10.72 2.86 -4.60
C GLY A 41 -10.03 1.87 -3.66
N VAL A 42 -10.41 1.93 -2.38
CA VAL A 42 -9.86 1.01 -1.38
C VAL A 42 -10.14 -0.44 -1.80
N ARG A 43 -9.08 -1.24 -1.84
CA ARG A 43 -9.14 -2.66 -2.22
C ARG A 43 -9.76 -2.91 -3.59
N GLU A 44 -9.64 -1.94 -4.48
CA GLU A 44 -10.06 -2.12 -5.87
C GLU A 44 -9.13 -3.12 -6.56
N ARG A 45 -9.71 -3.98 -7.38
CA ARG A 45 -8.93 -4.99 -8.10
C ARG A 45 -8.08 -4.35 -9.18
N VAL A 46 -6.84 -4.82 -9.27
CA VAL A 46 -5.89 -4.38 -10.31
C VAL A 46 -5.53 -5.60 -11.15
N ARG A 47 -5.87 -5.54 -12.42
CA ARG A 47 -5.49 -6.60 -13.35
C ARG A 47 -4.06 -6.38 -13.82
N ILE A 48 -3.20 -7.34 -13.52
CA ILE A 48 -1.77 -7.26 -13.86
C ILE A 48 -1.50 -7.96 -15.19
N THR A 49 -2.02 -9.20 -15.33
CA THR A 49 -1.92 -9.99 -16.55
C THR A 49 -3.28 -10.60 -16.83
N ARG A 50 -3.40 -11.38 -17.91
CA ARG A 50 -4.64 -12.10 -18.21
C ARG A 50 -5.11 -13.01 -17.08
N THR A 51 -4.15 -13.53 -16.31
CA THR A 51 -4.44 -14.53 -15.27
C THR A 51 -4.17 -14.04 -13.86
N THR A 52 -3.61 -12.85 -13.70
CA THR A 52 -3.22 -12.33 -12.40
C THR A 52 -3.98 -11.03 -12.11
N THR A 53 -4.74 -11.06 -11.01
CA THR A 53 -5.42 -9.89 -10.47
C THR A 53 -5.01 -9.75 -9.01
N LEU A 54 -4.64 -8.55 -8.61
CA LEU A 54 -4.25 -8.23 -7.24
C LEU A 54 -5.26 -7.27 -6.63
N CYS A 55 -5.31 -7.27 -5.31
CA CYS A 55 -6.22 -6.42 -4.56
C CYS A 55 -5.48 -5.78 -3.38
N PRO A 56 -4.53 -4.86 -3.66
CA PRO A 56 -3.85 -4.17 -2.57
C PRO A 56 -4.82 -3.29 -1.79
N ASP A 57 -4.49 -2.96 -0.56
CA ASP A 57 -5.33 -2.07 0.24
C ASP A 57 -5.49 -0.72 -0.44
N LEU A 58 -4.40 -0.16 -0.97
CA LEU A 58 -4.43 1.05 -1.79
C LEU A 58 -3.53 0.86 -3.01
N ALA A 59 -3.84 1.53 -4.09
CA ALA A 59 -3.04 1.45 -5.31
C ALA A 59 -3.06 2.76 -6.10
N LEU A 60 -1.90 3.14 -6.61
CA LEU A 60 -1.77 4.17 -7.63
C LEU A 60 -1.41 3.51 -8.95
N VAL A 61 -2.08 3.93 -10.01
CA VAL A 61 -1.80 3.44 -11.36
C VAL A 61 -1.46 4.60 -12.28
N MET A 62 -0.73 4.30 -13.35
CA MET A 62 -0.45 5.28 -14.39
C MET A 62 -1.72 5.48 -15.20
N SER A 63 -2.18 6.72 -15.34
CA SER A 63 -3.43 7.03 -16.04
C SER A 63 -3.43 6.55 -17.48
N ALA A 64 -2.30 6.70 -18.18
CA ALA A 64 -2.20 6.37 -19.59
C ALA A 64 -2.28 4.87 -19.87
N THR A 65 -1.77 4.02 -18.99
CA THR A 65 -1.63 2.58 -19.23
C THR A 65 -2.43 1.72 -18.27
N GLY A 66 -2.86 2.27 -17.15
CA GLY A 66 -3.46 1.50 -16.07
C GLY A 66 -2.48 0.63 -15.31
N LYS A 67 -1.19 0.72 -15.58
CA LYS A 67 -0.18 -0.09 -14.89
C LYS A 67 -0.03 0.32 -13.44
N LEU A 68 0.04 -0.67 -12.56
CA LEU A 68 0.28 -0.46 -11.14
C LEU A 68 1.64 0.18 -10.93
N TRP A 69 1.66 1.31 -10.22
CA TRP A 69 2.89 2.02 -9.90
C TRP A 69 3.26 1.91 -8.44
N LEU A 70 2.29 2.05 -7.54
CA LEU A 70 2.48 1.89 -6.11
C LEU A 70 1.40 0.99 -5.55
N ALA A 71 1.80 -0.03 -4.81
CA ALA A 71 0.89 -0.84 -4.01
C ALA A 71 1.15 -0.56 -2.53
N VAL A 72 0.09 -0.42 -1.76
CA VAL A 72 0.15 -0.28 -0.32
C VAL A 72 -0.58 -1.46 0.31
N GLU A 73 0.13 -2.19 1.15
CA GLU A 73 -0.44 -3.28 1.94
C GLU A 73 -0.36 -2.90 3.41
N ILE A 74 -1.50 -2.92 4.09
CA ILE A 74 -1.53 -2.66 5.52
C ILE A 74 -1.59 -4.01 6.21
N VAL A 75 -0.55 -4.33 6.96
CA VAL A 75 -0.43 -5.64 7.61
C VAL A 75 -1.48 -5.75 8.70
N SER A 76 -2.28 -6.81 8.63
CA SER A 76 -3.23 -7.13 9.70
C SER A 76 -2.46 -7.75 10.87
N THR A 77 -2.92 -7.48 12.09
CA THR A 77 -2.35 -8.14 13.28
C THR A 77 -2.54 -9.65 13.25
N GLU A 78 -3.46 -10.11 12.41
CA GLU A 78 -3.75 -11.53 12.22
C GLU A 78 -3.01 -12.15 11.04
N ASP A 79 -2.29 -11.34 10.26
CA ASP A 79 -1.52 -11.87 9.15
C ASP A 79 -0.33 -12.67 9.66
N HIS A 80 -0.16 -13.85 9.10
CA HIS A 80 1.02 -14.65 9.36
C HIS A 80 2.20 -14.11 8.58
N ARG A 81 3.40 -14.28 9.14
CA ARG A 81 4.64 -13.88 8.47
C ARG A 81 4.75 -14.47 7.06
N ALA A 82 4.31 -15.72 6.89
CA ALA A 82 4.33 -16.39 5.60
C ALA A 82 3.50 -15.63 4.55
N ASP A 83 2.34 -15.11 4.93
CA ASP A 83 1.47 -14.36 4.02
C ASP A 83 2.13 -13.07 3.57
N THR A 84 2.81 -12.39 4.47
CA THR A 84 3.55 -11.16 4.17
C THR A 84 4.69 -11.43 3.18
N VAL A 85 5.43 -12.52 3.40
CA VAL A 85 6.52 -12.93 2.50
C VAL A 85 6.00 -13.26 1.11
N ILE A 86 4.88 -14.00 1.03
CA ILE A 86 4.27 -14.36 -0.24
C ILE A 86 3.78 -13.12 -0.99
N LYS A 87 3.16 -12.18 -0.31
CA LYS A 87 2.72 -10.92 -0.93
C LYS A 87 3.90 -10.14 -1.52
N LYS A 88 4.98 -10.01 -0.76
CA LYS A 88 6.18 -9.33 -1.25
C LYS A 88 6.74 -10.02 -2.49
N GLN A 89 6.75 -11.35 -2.50
CA GLN A 89 7.24 -12.11 -3.64
C GLN A 89 6.41 -11.85 -4.90
N ILE A 90 5.10 -11.79 -4.77
CA ILE A 90 4.20 -11.50 -5.90
C ILE A 90 4.49 -10.11 -6.46
N TYR A 91 4.62 -9.11 -5.59
CA TYR A 91 4.94 -7.75 -6.04
C TYR A 91 6.32 -7.67 -6.68
N GLU A 92 7.28 -8.41 -6.17
CA GLU A 92 8.60 -8.51 -6.80
C GLU A 92 8.53 -9.12 -8.19
N ASP A 93 7.79 -10.22 -8.35
CA ASP A 93 7.64 -10.92 -9.62
C ASP A 93 6.99 -10.07 -10.69
N ILE A 94 6.03 -9.22 -10.34
CA ILE A 94 5.39 -8.32 -11.30
C ILE A 94 6.15 -7.00 -11.48
N ARG A 95 7.25 -6.82 -10.75
CA ARG A 95 8.10 -5.64 -10.81
C ARG A 95 7.35 -4.34 -10.52
N VAL A 96 6.50 -4.34 -9.49
CA VAL A 96 5.84 -3.11 -9.06
C VAL A 96 6.92 -2.06 -8.71
N PRO A 97 6.84 -0.84 -9.27
CA PRO A 97 7.89 0.15 -9.01
C PRO A 97 8.04 0.51 -7.53
N ARG A 98 6.94 0.57 -6.78
CA ARG A 98 6.93 0.93 -5.36
C ARG A 98 5.99 0.02 -4.59
N LEU A 99 6.41 -0.38 -3.40
CA LEU A 99 5.59 -1.13 -2.46
C LEU A 99 5.79 -0.55 -1.06
N TRP A 100 4.70 -0.23 -0.39
CA TRP A 100 4.71 0.15 1.02
C TRP A 100 4.03 -0.93 1.83
N MET A 101 4.75 -1.46 2.82
CA MET A 101 4.20 -2.38 3.81
C MET A 101 4.00 -1.59 5.10
N VAL A 102 2.76 -1.26 5.39
CA VAL A 102 2.38 -0.47 6.56
C VAL A 102 2.06 -1.43 7.69
N ASP A 103 2.82 -1.37 8.77
CA ASP A 103 2.72 -2.36 9.86
C ASP A 103 2.28 -1.74 11.17
N PRO A 104 0.99 -1.86 11.52
CA PRO A 104 0.49 -1.33 12.78
C PRO A 104 0.98 -2.07 14.03
N ARG A 105 1.57 -3.25 13.87
CA ARG A 105 2.12 -4.01 15.01
C ARG A 105 3.35 -3.31 15.58
N TYR A 106 4.13 -2.68 14.70
CA TYR A 106 5.38 -2.02 15.07
C TYR A 106 5.37 -0.52 14.77
N ASP A 107 4.24 0.00 14.31
CA ASP A 107 4.06 1.41 13.93
C ASP A 107 5.16 1.89 12.98
N ASN A 108 5.43 1.07 11.95
CA ASN A 108 6.41 1.42 10.94
C ASN A 108 5.88 1.19 9.52
N VAL A 109 6.58 1.77 8.56
CA VAL A 109 6.31 1.57 7.13
C VAL A 109 7.61 1.14 6.46
N GLU A 110 7.59 -0.06 5.86
CA GLU A 110 8.68 -0.52 5.01
C GLU A 110 8.45 -0.01 3.60
N VAL A 111 9.44 0.66 3.04
CA VAL A 111 9.37 1.24 1.68
C VAL A 111 10.29 0.45 0.77
N TYR A 112 9.73 -0.12 -0.29
CA TYR A 112 10.45 -0.91 -1.28
C TYR A 112 10.40 -0.25 -2.65
N HIS A 113 11.52 -0.28 -3.36
CA HIS A 113 11.61 0.12 -4.76
C HIS A 113 12.03 -1.06 -5.61
N SER A 114 11.47 -1.17 -6.81
CA SER A 114 11.90 -2.19 -7.76
C SER A 114 13.27 -1.84 -8.31
N THR A 115 14.15 -2.84 -8.37
CA THR A 115 15.47 -2.72 -8.98
C THR A 115 15.65 -3.88 -9.96
N GLU A 116 16.72 -3.87 -10.74
CA GLU A 116 17.06 -4.99 -11.61
C GLU A 116 17.29 -6.29 -10.84
N TRP A 117 17.53 -6.22 -9.52
CA TRP A 117 17.78 -7.36 -8.65
C TRP A 117 16.56 -7.76 -7.82
N GLY A 118 15.41 -7.12 -8.05
CA GLY A 118 14.19 -7.35 -7.30
C GLY A 118 13.80 -6.15 -6.45
N LEU A 119 12.90 -6.36 -5.50
CA LEU A 119 12.49 -5.30 -4.56
C LEU A 119 13.59 -5.03 -3.55
N ALA A 120 14.03 -3.78 -3.50
CA ALA A 120 15.04 -3.33 -2.52
C ALA A 120 14.36 -2.53 -1.42
N LEU A 121 14.65 -2.87 -0.17
CA LEU A 121 14.18 -2.11 0.98
C LEU A 121 14.94 -0.79 1.04
N LYS A 122 14.23 0.31 0.85
CA LYS A 122 14.80 1.65 0.88
C LYS A 122 14.80 2.27 2.26
N GLY A 123 13.90 1.87 3.11
CA GLY A 123 13.86 2.35 4.48
C GLY A 123 12.74 1.71 5.27
N ILE A 124 12.90 1.74 6.58
CA ILE A 124 11.86 1.39 7.53
C ILE A 124 11.60 2.67 8.31
N LEU A 125 10.46 3.32 8.04
CA LEU A 125 10.15 4.62 8.61
C LEU A 125 9.32 4.46 9.86
N ALA A 126 9.63 5.22 10.90
CA ALA A 126 8.91 5.18 12.17
C ALA A 126 9.01 6.53 12.88
N GLY A 127 8.16 6.74 13.87
CA GLY A 127 8.23 7.91 14.74
C GLY A 127 8.10 9.23 13.99
N SER A 128 9.06 10.09 14.13
CA SER A 128 9.07 11.43 13.53
C SER A 128 9.51 11.45 12.07
N GLU A 129 9.88 10.30 11.50
CA GLU A 129 10.24 10.23 10.09
C GLU A 129 9.03 10.48 9.20
N VAL A 130 9.28 11.01 8.01
CA VAL A 130 8.23 11.38 7.06
C VAL A 130 8.13 10.37 5.94
N LEU A 131 6.90 9.87 5.71
CA LEU A 131 6.59 9.08 4.54
C LEU A 131 6.25 10.03 3.40
N ALA A 132 7.00 9.94 2.32
CA ALA A 132 6.83 10.80 1.15
C ALA A 132 7.19 9.99 -0.11
N GLU A 133 6.72 10.47 -1.26
CA GLU A 133 7.00 9.85 -2.55
C GLU A 133 7.13 10.93 -3.63
N ALA A 134 8.22 10.90 -4.38
CA ALA A 134 8.51 11.92 -5.39
C ALA A 134 7.44 12.02 -6.48
N LEU A 135 6.79 10.90 -6.84
CA LEU A 135 5.75 10.90 -7.88
C LEU A 135 4.50 11.67 -7.45
N ILE A 136 4.25 11.75 -6.15
CA ILE A 136 3.12 12.48 -5.58
C ILE A 136 3.66 13.50 -4.57
N PRO A 137 4.28 14.59 -5.06
CA PRO A 137 5.09 15.47 -4.20
C PRO A 137 4.31 16.16 -3.09
N GLU A 138 2.99 16.28 -3.22
CA GLU A 138 2.17 16.87 -2.17
C GLU A 138 1.88 15.90 -1.02
N PHE A 139 2.16 14.60 -1.22
CA PHE A 139 1.94 13.61 -0.17
C PHE A 139 3.12 13.60 0.79
N GLN A 140 2.84 13.94 2.04
CA GLN A 140 3.80 13.83 3.13
C GLN A 140 3.02 13.59 4.42
N ILE A 141 3.48 12.63 5.22
CA ILE A 141 2.92 12.40 6.54
C ILE A 141 4.01 11.93 7.49
N VAL A 142 4.01 12.49 8.69
CA VAL A 142 4.83 11.97 9.78
C VAL A 142 4.27 10.60 10.17
N VAL A 143 5.13 9.59 10.25
CA VAL A 143 4.69 8.21 10.47
C VAL A 143 3.89 8.07 11.77
N ALA A 144 4.34 8.72 12.86
CA ALA A 144 3.60 8.70 14.11
C ALA A 144 2.16 9.21 13.96
N GLU A 145 1.96 10.23 13.13
CA GLU A 145 0.61 10.76 12.88
C GLU A 145 -0.26 9.77 12.11
N LEU A 146 0.33 9.02 11.20
CA LEU A 146 -0.40 7.98 10.48
C LEU A 146 -0.94 6.91 11.44
N PHE A 147 -0.10 6.45 12.35
CA PHE A 147 -0.49 5.40 13.30
C PHE A 147 -1.34 5.92 14.45
N ALA A 148 -1.46 7.23 14.61
CA ALA A 148 -2.37 7.86 15.55
C ALA A 148 -3.80 7.97 15.00
N ALA A 149 -4.03 7.56 13.75
CA ALA A 149 -5.37 7.58 13.15
C ALA A 149 -6.34 6.75 14.00
N VAL A 150 -7.53 7.29 14.24
CA VAL A 150 -8.55 6.63 15.03
C VAL A 150 -9.74 6.25 14.18
N PRO A 151 -10.45 5.17 14.51
CA PRO A 151 -11.66 4.80 13.79
C PRO A 151 -12.69 5.91 13.84
N ARG A 152 -13.39 6.11 12.71
CA ARG A 152 -14.52 7.05 12.68
C ARG A 152 -15.68 6.44 13.44
N ILE A 153 -16.34 7.29 14.23
CA ILE A 153 -17.54 6.92 14.96
C ILE A 153 -18.74 7.36 14.08
N HIS A 154 -19.60 6.42 13.82
CA HIS A 154 -20.82 6.66 13.05
C HIS A 154 -22.06 6.60 13.92
#